data_a89439d955c44381710c54845f349a53
#
_entry.id   a89439d955c44381710c54845f349a53
#
_cell.length_a   1.000
_cell.length_b   1.000
_cell.length_c   1.000
_cell.angle_alpha   90.00
_cell.angle_beta   90.00
_cell.angle_gamma   90.00
#
_symmetry.space_group_name_H-M   'P 1'
#
loop_
_entity.id
_entity.type
_entity.pdbx_description
1 polymer ?
#
loop_
_entity_poly.entity_id
_entity_poly.type
_entity_poly.pdbx_seq_one_letter_code
_entity_poly.pdbx_strand_id
1 'polypeptide(L)'
;VGAGTFNPATFIRALGPDPWNVAYLEPSIRPTDGRYGENPYRLGHYYQYQVILKPSPHDIQDQYLESLAHIGIDLAKHDVRFVEDDWESPTLGAWGLGWEVWIDGMEATQFTYFQQVGGFDLDPVCVELTYGMERLAMFLQGVNSVFDLVWVPGLTYGDVHRAGEAEWSTYHFDVSDAGALQRHFADYERECESCLAHGLVMPAYDFVLKCSHVFNMLDARGAISVTERTGYIARVRNIARRVAEVHMAKLAEREQAGDSPAGGEEV
;
A
#
# COMPACT_ATOMS: atom_id res chain seq x y z
N VAL A 1 -1.70 -1.75 6.69
CA VAL A 1 -2.56 -2.60 5.86
C VAL A 1 -1.77 -2.99 4.62
N GLY A 2 -2.23 -3.77 3.68
CA GLY A 2 -1.53 -4.51 2.63
C GLY A 2 -0.50 -3.80 1.73
N ALA A 3 -0.46 -2.47 1.67
CA ALA A 3 0.52 -1.70 0.91
C ALA A 3 0.50 -0.22 1.32
N GLY A 4 1.56 0.52 0.98
CA GLY A 4 1.63 1.97 1.13
C GLY A 4 0.49 2.72 0.45
N THR A 5 0.00 2.21 -0.67
CA THR A 5 -1.16 2.74 -1.41
C THR A 5 -2.44 2.87 -0.56
N PHE A 6 -2.59 2.03 0.46
CA PHE A 6 -3.73 2.10 1.38
C PHE A 6 -3.64 3.25 2.38
N ASN A 7 -2.48 3.88 2.55
CA ASN A 7 -2.35 5.01 3.46
C ASN A 7 -3.22 6.20 2.99
N PRO A 8 -3.87 6.94 3.90
CA PRO A 8 -4.65 8.13 3.53
C PRO A 8 -3.85 9.18 2.75
N ALA A 9 -2.53 9.27 2.99
CA ALA A 9 -1.63 10.15 2.25
C ALA A 9 -1.52 9.79 0.76
N THR A 10 -1.84 8.56 0.37
CA THR A 10 -1.99 8.14 -1.02
C THR A 10 -3.46 8.14 -1.45
N PHE A 11 -4.29 7.28 -0.85
CA PHE A 11 -5.67 7.06 -1.33
C PHE A 11 -6.50 8.35 -1.36
N ILE A 12 -6.52 9.10 -0.25
CA ILE A 12 -7.34 10.34 -0.16
C ILE A 12 -6.70 11.47 -0.96
N ARG A 13 -5.37 11.59 -0.94
CA ARG A 13 -4.64 12.70 -1.58
C ARG A 13 -4.44 12.53 -3.09
N ALA A 14 -4.56 11.32 -3.61
CA ALA A 14 -4.61 11.10 -5.06
C ALA A 14 -5.87 11.73 -5.68
N LEU A 15 -6.98 11.77 -4.94
CA LEU A 15 -8.24 12.34 -5.38
C LEU A 15 -8.20 13.88 -5.48
N GLY A 16 -8.98 14.43 -6.42
CA GLY A 16 -9.11 15.87 -6.64
C GLY A 16 -7.91 16.48 -7.39
N PRO A 17 -7.96 17.79 -7.65
CA PRO A 17 -6.98 18.48 -8.51
C PRO A 17 -5.72 18.94 -7.77
N ASP A 18 -5.74 18.99 -6.44
CA ASP A 18 -4.67 19.60 -5.64
C ASP A 18 -3.32 18.90 -5.87
N PRO A 19 -2.22 19.64 -6.11
CA PRO A 19 -0.87 19.07 -6.15
C PRO A 19 -0.51 18.40 -4.82
N TRP A 20 0.21 17.28 -4.90
CA TRP A 20 0.59 16.54 -3.70
C TRP A 20 1.89 15.76 -3.90
N ASN A 21 2.91 16.11 -3.13
CA ASN A 21 4.18 15.39 -3.12
C ASN A 21 4.44 14.91 -1.69
N VAL A 22 4.63 13.61 -1.53
CA VAL A 22 4.85 12.99 -0.23
C VAL A 22 5.74 11.77 -0.36
N ALA A 23 6.55 11.55 0.68
CA ALA A 23 7.29 10.31 0.89
C ALA A 23 7.16 9.88 2.34
N TYR A 24 6.92 8.58 2.57
CA TYR A 24 6.77 8.02 3.92
C TYR A 24 7.12 6.53 3.95
N LEU A 25 7.47 6.06 5.15
CA LEU A 25 7.67 4.64 5.42
C LEU A 25 6.36 4.01 5.89
N GLU A 26 5.88 2.98 5.19
CA GLU A 26 4.66 2.24 5.54
C GLU A 26 4.99 0.84 6.03
N PRO A 27 4.73 0.53 7.30
CA PRO A 27 4.68 -0.85 7.77
C PRO A 27 3.48 -1.56 7.15
N SER A 28 3.74 -2.54 6.28
CA SER A 28 2.71 -3.25 5.53
C SER A 28 2.50 -4.65 6.08
N ILE A 29 1.24 -5.10 6.08
CA ILE A 29 0.83 -6.43 6.56
C ILE A 29 0.04 -7.13 5.47
N ARG A 30 0.55 -8.27 5.02
CA ARG A 30 -0.13 -9.19 4.08
C ARG A 30 -0.26 -10.57 4.72
N PRO A 31 -1.39 -10.89 5.37
CA PRO A 31 -1.57 -12.18 6.06
C PRO A 31 -1.30 -13.39 5.17
N THR A 32 -1.70 -13.36 3.91
CA THR A 32 -1.50 -14.46 2.94
C THR A 32 -0.04 -14.69 2.54
N ASP A 33 0.83 -13.72 2.78
CA ASP A 33 2.27 -13.80 2.46
C ASP A 33 3.13 -14.34 3.61
N GLY A 34 2.55 -14.60 4.77
CA GLY A 34 3.23 -15.24 5.89
C GLY A 34 3.86 -16.59 5.49
N ARG A 35 5.04 -16.87 5.99
CA ARG A 35 5.80 -18.12 5.74
C ARG A 35 6.49 -18.61 7.01
N TYR A 36 5.93 -18.32 8.18
CA TYR A 36 6.43 -18.75 9.49
C TYR A 36 7.91 -18.36 9.78
N GLY A 37 8.41 -17.31 9.10
CA GLY A 37 9.81 -16.91 9.22
C GLY A 37 10.81 -17.85 8.53
N GLU A 38 10.34 -18.73 7.64
CA GLU A 38 11.17 -19.74 6.96
C GLU A 38 11.61 -19.31 5.54
N ASN A 39 10.89 -18.38 4.90
CA ASN A 39 11.24 -17.93 3.56
C ASN A 39 12.16 -16.71 3.61
N PRO A 40 13.33 -16.74 2.90
CA PRO A 40 14.31 -15.67 2.94
C PRO A 40 13.90 -14.38 2.21
N TYR A 41 12.82 -14.41 1.40
CA TYR A 41 12.42 -13.30 0.52
C TYR A 41 10.99 -12.83 0.73
N ARG A 42 10.13 -13.61 1.42
CA ARG A 42 8.71 -13.32 1.59
C ARG A 42 8.32 -13.27 3.05
N LEU A 43 7.71 -12.15 3.43
CA LEU A 43 7.29 -11.85 4.80
C LEU A 43 5.82 -11.47 4.82
N GLY A 44 5.12 -11.78 5.91
CA GLY A 44 3.78 -11.27 6.19
C GLY A 44 3.78 -9.81 6.66
N HIS A 45 4.92 -9.36 7.22
CA HIS A 45 5.15 -7.98 7.65
C HIS A 45 6.44 -7.47 7.02
N TYR A 46 6.39 -6.30 6.38
CA TYR A 46 7.52 -5.71 5.69
C TYR A 46 7.34 -4.19 5.58
N TYR A 47 8.39 -3.49 5.17
CA TYR A 47 8.38 -2.05 5.03
C TYR A 47 8.40 -1.64 3.57
N GLN A 48 7.55 -0.67 3.23
CA GLN A 48 7.57 0.00 1.93
C GLN A 48 7.90 1.47 2.12
N TYR A 49 8.87 1.98 1.34
CA TYR A 49 9.03 3.43 1.22
C TYR A 49 8.18 3.87 0.04
N GLN A 50 7.17 4.67 0.36
CA GLN A 50 6.13 5.12 -0.55
C GLN A 50 6.39 6.54 -0.97
N VAL A 51 6.40 6.81 -2.28
CA VAL A 51 6.52 8.14 -2.85
C VAL A 51 5.35 8.39 -3.76
N ILE A 52 4.66 9.52 -3.59
CA ILE A 52 3.59 9.99 -4.48
C ILE A 52 3.98 11.38 -4.98
N LEU A 53 3.93 11.55 -6.30
CA LEU A 53 4.10 12.85 -6.95
C LEU A 53 2.88 13.15 -7.82
N LYS A 54 2.21 14.25 -7.56
CA LYS A 54 1.00 14.70 -8.25
C LYS A 54 1.08 16.20 -8.56
N PRO A 55 1.06 16.64 -9.82
CA PRO A 55 1.05 15.78 -11.01
C PRO A 55 2.34 14.99 -11.17
N SER A 56 2.27 13.91 -11.96
CA SER A 56 3.46 13.11 -12.28
C SER A 56 4.49 13.94 -13.06
N PRO A 57 5.77 14.04 -12.62
CA PRO A 57 6.83 14.64 -13.40
C PRO A 57 7.08 13.89 -14.70
N HIS A 58 7.49 14.62 -15.77
CA HIS A 58 7.80 14.00 -17.07
C HIS A 58 9.06 13.12 -17.04
N ASP A 59 10.01 13.44 -16.17
CA ASP A 59 11.31 12.79 -16.00
C ASP A 59 11.35 11.84 -14.80
N ILE A 60 10.21 11.41 -14.32
CA ILE A 60 10.10 10.60 -13.11
C ILE A 60 10.89 9.28 -13.17
N GLN A 61 11.03 8.69 -14.36
CA GLN A 61 11.84 7.50 -14.56
C GLN A 61 13.32 7.75 -14.30
N ASP A 62 13.83 8.88 -14.77
CA ASP A 62 15.22 9.31 -14.52
C ASP A 62 15.42 9.62 -13.03
N GLN A 63 14.50 10.36 -12.40
CA GLN A 63 14.53 10.65 -10.95
C GLN A 63 14.52 9.36 -10.13
N TYR A 64 13.73 8.36 -10.52
CA TYR A 64 13.71 7.06 -9.86
C TYR A 64 15.06 6.36 -9.96
N LEU A 65 15.65 6.27 -11.16
CA LEU A 65 16.97 5.65 -11.36
C LEU A 65 18.07 6.40 -10.59
N GLU A 66 18.03 7.72 -10.57
CA GLU A 66 18.92 8.53 -9.75
C GLU A 66 18.76 8.25 -8.26
N SER A 67 17.55 8.03 -7.79
CA SER A 67 17.29 7.68 -6.39
C SER A 67 17.96 6.37 -5.99
N LEU A 68 17.94 5.35 -6.86
CA LEU A 68 18.65 4.09 -6.64
C LEU A 68 20.17 4.30 -6.58
N ALA A 69 20.71 5.12 -7.48
CA ALA A 69 22.13 5.46 -7.49
C ALA A 69 22.55 6.22 -6.21
N HIS A 70 21.73 7.14 -5.73
CA HIS A 70 21.99 7.91 -4.52
C HIS A 70 22.02 7.06 -3.24
N ILE A 71 21.23 5.99 -3.15
CA ILE A 71 21.30 5.07 -2.01
C ILE A 71 22.46 4.07 -2.13
N GLY A 72 23.24 4.10 -3.24
CA GLY A 72 24.46 3.31 -3.41
C GLY A 72 24.33 2.10 -4.32
N ILE A 73 23.23 1.95 -5.07
CA ILE A 73 23.09 0.91 -6.10
C ILE A 73 23.78 1.38 -7.38
N ASP A 74 24.88 0.74 -7.74
CA ASP A 74 25.62 1.05 -8.97
C ASP A 74 24.92 0.43 -10.18
N LEU A 75 24.06 1.23 -10.84
CA LEU A 75 23.25 0.78 -11.98
C LEU A 75 24.06 0.20 -13.14
N ALA A 76 25.36 0.53 -13.25
CA ALA A 76 26.23 -0.04 -14.27
C ALA A 76 26.67 -1.49 -13.97
N LYS A 77 26.51 -1.94 -12.74
CA LYS A 77 26.86 -3.30 -12.27
C LYS A 77 25.67 -4.23 -12.11
N HIS A 78 24.45 -3.70 -12.22
CA HIS A 78 23.23 -4.44 -11.99
C HIS A 78 22.36 -4.46 -13.25
N ASP A 79 21.67 -5.57 -13.49
CA ASP A 79 20.65 -5.68 -14.55
C ASP A 79 19.33 -5.09 -14.05
N VAL A 80 19.03 -3.85 -14.46
CA VAL A 80 17.81 -3.15 -14.08
C VAL A 80 16.81 -3.23 -15.22
N ARG A 81 15.65 -3.80 -14.95
CA ARG A 81 14.57 -3.99 -15.94
C ARG A 81 13.26 -3.42 -15.44
N PHE A 82 12.56 -2.72 -16.33
CA PHE A 82 11.16 -2.34 -16.15
C PHE A 82 10.31 -3.40 -16.85
N VAL A 83 9.59 -4.19 -16.06
CA VAL A 83 8.70 -5.24 -16.54
C VAL A 83 7.26 -4.73 -16.42
N GLU A 84 6.54 -4.67 -17.54
CA GLU A 84 5.16 -4.20 -17.56
C GLU A 84 4.28 -5.02 -16.60
N ASP A 85 3.63 -4.34 -15.69
CA ASP A 85 2.72 -4.90 -14.69
C ASP A 85 1.69 -3.84 -14.29
N ASP A 86 0.52 -3.90 -14.91
CA ASP A 86 -0.58 -3.01 -14.57
C ASP A 86 -1.09 -3.34 -13.17
N TRP A 87 -0.89 -2.38 -12.28
CA TRP A 87 -1.27 -2.56 -10.89
C TRP A 87 -2.77 -2.32 -10.68
N GLU A 88 -3.39 -3.18 -9.89
CA GLU A 88 -4.78 -3.00 -9.46
C GLU A 88 -5.01 -3.37 -8.00
N SER A 89 -5.95 -2.66 -7.37
CA SER A 89 -6.51 -3.02 -6.07
C SER A 89 -8.04 -3.08 -6.16
N PRO A 90 -8.61 -4.27 -6.34
CA PRO A 90 -10.05 -4.43 -6.46
C PRO A 90 -10.83 -3.92 -5.24
N THR A 91 -10.25 -4.00 -4.04
CA THR A 91 -10.88 -3.51 -2.79
C THR A 91 -10.89 -2.00 -2.67
N LEU A 92 -9.93 -1.31 -3.28
CA LEU A 92 -9.89 0.15 -3.30
C LEU A 92 -10.59 0.76 -4.51
N GLY A 93 -10.98 -0.05 -5.52
CA GLY A 93 -11.42 0.46 -6.80
C GLY A 93 -10.35 1.33 -7.46
N ALA A 94 -9.11 0.89 -7.36
CA ALA A 94 -7.93 1.59 -7.86
C ALA A 94 -7.17 0.75 -8.87
N TRP A 95 -6.63 1.40 -9.90
CA TRP A 95 -5.74 0.79 -10.87
C TRP A 95 -4.83 1.83 -11.53
N GLY A 96 -3.73 1.36 -12.10
CA GLY A 96 -2.80 2.22 -12.82
C GLY A 96 -1.92 1.45 -13.79
N LEU A 97 -1.38 2.16 -14.77
CA LEU A 97 -0.37 1.65 -15.68
C LEU A 97 0.94 1.52 -14.91
N GLY A 98 1.55 0.36 -14.92
CA GLY A 98 2.66 0.09 -14.03
C GLY A 98 3.76 -0.78 -14.58
N TRP A 99 4.83 -0.80 -13.84
CA TRP A 99 6.01 -1.64 -14.05
C TRP A 99 6.55 -2.14 -12.72
N GLU A 100 6.85 -3.42 -12.65
CA GLU A 100 7.78 -3.92 -11.66
C GLU A 100 9.21 -3.56 -12.07
N VAL A 101 9.96 -2.90 -11.21
CA VAL A 101 11.38 -2.67 -11.44
C VAL A 101 12.18 -3.78 -10.79
N TRP A 102 12.83 -4.57 -11.62
CA TRP A 102 13.64 -5.72 -11.23
C TRP A 102 15.11 -5.35 -11.25
N ILE A 103 15.83 -5.73 -10.19
CA ILE A 103 17.29 -5.62 -10.10
C ILE A 103 17.84 -7.03 -9.95
N ASP A 104 18.70 -7.45 -10.88
CA ASP A 104 19.30 -8.79 -10.92
C ASP A 104 18.29 -9.95 -10.75
N GLY A 105 17.10 -9.79 -11.34
CA GLY A 105 16.04 -10.80 -11.31
C GLY A 105 15.19 -10.81 -10.04
N MET A 106 15.31 -9.80 -9.17
CA MET A 106 14.43 -9.60 -8.00
C MET A 106 13.67 -8.28 -8.15
N GLU A 107 12.34 -8.31 -8.04
CA GLU A 107 11.51 -7.12 -7.96
C GLU A 107 11.90 -6.29 -6.75
N ALA A 108 12.26 -5.03 -6.97
CA ALA A 108 12.68 -4.10 -5.92
C ALA A 108 11.66 -2.97 -5.69
N THR A 109 10.94 -2.57 -6.73
CA THR A 109 10.03 -1.43 -6.69
C THR A 109 8.84 -1.67 -7.61
N GLN A 110 7.64 -1.28 -7.17
CA GLN A 110 6.49 -1.10 -8.03
C GLN A 110 6.41 0.38 -8.44
N PHE A 111 6.35 0.64 -9.75
CA PHE A 111 6.27 1.96 -10.35
C PHE A 111 4.92 2.08 -11.07
N THR A 112 4.04 2.99 -10.64
CA THR A 112 2.65 3.02 -11.13
C THR A 112 2.18 4.44 -11.41
N TYR A 113 1.63 4.68 -12.60
CA TYR A 113 0.85 5.87 -12.90
C TYR A 113 -0.63 5.59 -12.61
N PHE A 114 -1.15 6.11 -11.52
CA PHE A 114 -2.55 5.91 -11.17
C PHE A 114 -3.49 6.54 -12.16
N GLN A 115 -4.43 5.72 -12.66
CA GLN A 115 -5.50 6.15 -13.54
C GLN A 115 -6.81 6.34 -12.78
N GLN A 116 -7.05 5.50 -11.76
CA GLN A 116 -8.28 5.54 -10.99
C GLN A 116 -8.03 5.19 -9.53
N VAL A 117 -8.72 5.87 -8.62
CA VAL A 117 -8.73 5.60 -7.18
C VAL A 117 -10.14 5.78 -6.64
N GLY A 118 -10.64 4.83 -5.84
CA GLY A 118 -11.99 4.88 -5.28
C GLY A 118 -13.09 4.88 -6.35
N GLY A 119 -12.80 4.43 -7.58
CA GLY A 119 -13.71 4.48 -8.70
C GLY A 119 -13.80 5.84 -9.40
N PHE A 120 -12.91 6.79 -9.08
CA PHE A 120 -12.77 8.08 -9.72
C PHE A 120 -11.53 8.12 -10.60
N ASP A 121 -11.69 8.54 -11.85
CA ASP A 121 -10.57 8.82 -12.73
C ASP A 121 -9.76 10.00 -12.20
N LEU A 122 -8.43 9.91 -12.29
CA LEU A 122 -7.54 10.92 -11.73
C LEU A 122 -7.14 11.95 -12.79
N ASP A 123 -7.33 13.23 -12.45
CA ASP A 123 -6.85 14.38 -13.18
C ASP A 123 -6.41 15.46 -12.17
N PRO A 124 -5.12 15.79 -12.10
CA PRO A 124 -3.99 15.19 -12.85
C PRO A 124 -3.64 13.77 -12.39
N VAL A 125 -3.05 12.99 -13.30
CA VAL A 125 -2.48 11.68 -12.99
C VAL A 125 -1.32 11.85 -12.00
N CYS A 126 -1.25 10.98 -10.99
CA CYS A 126 -0.13 10.89 -10.08
C CYS A 126 0.71 9.63 -10.35
N VAL A 127 1.99 9.70 -9.98
CA VAL A 127 2.87 8.53 -9.98
C VAL A 127 3.13 8.08 -8.55
N GLU A 128 3.10 6.77 -8.36
CA GLU A 128 3.49 6.08 -7.15
C GLU A 128 4.78 5.31 -7.38
N LEU A 129 5.75 5.49 -6.48
CA LEU A 129 6.94 4.65 -6.40
C LEU A 129 6.91 3.93 -5.05
N THR A 130 6.77 2.60 -5.09
CA THR A 130 6.71 1.75 -3.90
C THR A 130 7.97 0.92 -3.80
N TYR A 131 8.94 1.40 -3.03
CA TYR A 131 10.22 0.73 -2.81
C TYR A 131 10.08 -0.36 -1.74
N GLY A 132 10.48 -1.59 -2.07
CA GLY A 132 10.60 -2.70 -1.10
C GLY A 132 11.87 -2.56 -0.27
N MET A 133 11.74 -2.09 0.97
CA MET A 133 12.88 -1.71 1.80
C MET A 133 13.81 -2.87 2.09
N GLU A 134 13.28 -4.03 2.44
CA GLU A 134 14.08 -5.22 2.74
C GLU A 134 14.87 -5.69 1.51
N ARG A 135 14.25 -5.67 0.33
CA ARG A 135 14.91 -6.09 -0.91
C ARG A 135 16.02 -5.14 -1.29
N LEU A 136 15.81 -3.83 -1.22
CA LEU A 136 16.87 -2.84 -1.46
C LEU A 136 18.00 -2.97 -0.45
N ALA A 137 17.68 -3.17 0.84
CA ALA A 137 18.68 -3.38 1.87
C ALA A 137 19.51 -4.66 1.64
N MET A 138 18.88 -5.73 1.12
CA MET A 138 19.59 -6.95 0.75
C MET A 138 20.61 -6.71 -0.37
N PHE A 139 20.27 -5.91 -1.40
CA PHE A 139 21.23 -5.51 -2.44
C PHE A 139 22.39 -4.71 -1.85
N LEU A 140 22.11 -3.73 -1.03
CA LEU A 140 23.12 -2.84 -0.44
C LEU A 140 24.06 -3.58 0.52
N GLN A 141 23.56 -4.57 1.25
CA GLN A 141 24.35 -5.35 2.20
C GLN A 141 24.94 -6.63 1.59
N GLY A 142 24.55 -7.01 0.38
CA GLY A 142 25.04 -8.20 -0.30
C GLY A 142 24.65 -9.51 0.39
N VAL A 143 23.44 -9.57 0.97
CA VAL A 143 22.91 -10.76 1.66
C VAL A 143 21.80 -11.44 0.85
N ASN A 144 21.64 -12.76 1.03
CA ASN A 144 20.67 -13.57 0.30
C ASN A 144 19.43 -13.94 1.13
N SER A 145 19.32 -13.42 2.34
CA SER A 145 18.16 -13.59 3.19
C SER A 145 17.86 -12.29 3.91
N VAL A 146 16.59 -11.92 3.96
CA VAL A 146 16.13 -10.75 4.73
C VAL A 146 16.52 -10.88 6.21
N PHE A 147 16.56 -12.09 6.74
CA PHE A 147 16.90 -12.33 8.14
C PHE A 147 18.39 -12.11 8.47
N ASP A 148 19.26 -12.08 7.45
CA ASP A 148 20.69 -11.81 7.60
C ASP A 148 21.03 -10.32 7.49
N LEU A 149 20.06 -9.46 7.17
CA LEU A 149 20.24 -8.00 7.17
C LEU A 149 20.72 -7.52 8.54
N VAL A 150 21.76 -6.72 8.55
CA VAL A 150 22.20 -6.02 9.76
C VAL A 150 21.22 -4.88 10.04
N TRP A 151 20.46 -5.01 11.14
CA TRP A 151 19.52 -3.99 11.61
C TRP A 151 20.27 -2.84 12.29
N VAL A 152 21.12 -3.21 13.24
CA VAL A 152 22.12 -2.34 13.86
C VAL A 152 23.35 -3.20 14.19
N PRO A 153 24.53 -2.63 14.48
CA PRO A 153 25.70 -3.41 14.84
C PRO A 153 25.40 -4.42 15.96
N GLY A 154 25.60 -5.72 15.64
CA GLY A 154 25.37 -6.83 16.57
C GLY A 154 23.92 -7.35 16.63
N LEU A 155 22.99 -6.83 15.81
CA LEU A 155 21.62 -7.29 15.75
C LEU A 155 21.16 -7.41 14.29
N THR A 156 20.61 -8.56 13.92
CA THR A 156 20.08 -8.79 12.57
C THR A 156 18.57 -8.48 12.49
N TYR A 157 18.07 -8.34 11.28
CA TYR A 157 16.61 -8.28 11.01
C TYR A 157 15.93 -9.56 11.52
N GLY A 158 16.60 -10.71 11.38
CA GLY A 158 16.10 -11.99 11.89
C GLY A 158 15.93 -12.00 13.40
N ASP A 159 16.87 -11.42 14.15
CA ASP A 159 16.77 -11.31 15.62
C ASP A 159 15.55 -10.48 16.05
N VAL A 160 15.17 -9.49 15.25
CA VAL A 160 14.04 -8.58 15.55
C VAL A 160 12.70 -9.15 15.08
N HIS A 161 12.65 -9.73 13.88
CA HIS A 161 11.38 -9.97 13.18
C HIS A 161 11.02 -11.45 13.00
N ARG A 162 11.99 -12.40 12.96
CA ARG A 162 11.72 -13.79 12.61
C ARG A 162 10.72 -14.48 13.55
N ALA A 163 10.86 -14.26 14.85
CA ALA A 163 9.91 -14.83 15.82
C ALA A 163 8.50 -14.29 15.62
N GLY A 164 8.38 -12.98 15.39
CA GLY A 164 7.11 -12.33 15.08
C GLY A 164 6.47 -12.87 13.79
N GLU A 165 7.27 -13.08 12.72
CA GLU A 165 6.78 -13.69 11.48
C GLU A 165 6.18 -15.09 11.70
N ALA A 166 6.82 -15.92 12.54
CA ALA A 166 6.31 -17.24 12.89
C ALA A 166 4.98 -17.16 13.67
N GLU A 167 4.91 -16.29 14.69
CA GLU A 167 3.72 -16.11 15.51
C GLU A 167 2.55 -15.53 14.71
N TRP A 168 2.78 -14.50 13.89
CA TRP A 168 1.74 -13.92 13.06
C TRP A 168 1.26 -14.88 11.96
N SER A 169 2.14 -15.66 11.35
CA SER A 169 1.73 -16.71 10.40
C SER A 169 0.85 -17.75 11.08
N THR A 170 1.24 -18.21 12.27
CA THR A 170 0.44 -19.14 13.10
C THR A 170 -0.95 -18.55 13.42
N TYR A 171 -1.00 -17.28 13.83
CA TYR A 171 -2.27 -16.62 14.12
C TYR A 171 -3.15 -16.51 12.86
N HIS A 172 -2.59 -16.04 11.73
CA HIS A 172 -3.34 -15.82 10.50
C HIS A 172 -3.86 -17.13 9.88
N PHE A 173 -3.03 -18.18 9.86
CA PHE A 173 -3.37 -19.42 9.16
C PHE A 173 -4.06 -20.46 10.06
N ASP A 174 -3.72 -20.51 11.34
CA ASP A 174 -4.08 -21.68 12.18
C ASP A 174 -5.01 -21.35 13.33
N VAL A 175 -4.86 -20.19 13.99
CA VAL A 175 -5.47 -19.92 15.30
C VAL A 175 -6.62 -18.91 15.25
N SER A 176 -6.64 -17.95 14.33
CA SER A 176 -7.64 -16.88 14.30
C SER A 176 -9.07 -17.43 14.21
N ASP A 177 -9.97 -16.89 15.03
CA ASP A 177 -11.40 -17.26 15.04
C ASP A 177 -12.13 -16.59 13.86
N ALA A 178 -12.48 -17.38 12.86
CA ALA A 178 -13.20 -16.92 11.67
C ALA A 178 -14.55 -16.25 12.03
N GLY A 179 -15.29 -16.77 13.01
CA GLY A 179 -16.55 -16.18 13.43
C GLY A 179 -16.37 -14.82 14.10
N ALA A 180 -15.30 -14.63 14.87
CA ALA A 180 -14.95 -13.32 15.42
C ALA A 180 -14.56 -12.33 14.31
N LEU A 181 -13.74 -12.77 13.34
CA LEU A 181 -13.34 -11.94 12.19
C LEU A 181 -14.56 -11.50 11.36
N GLN A 182 -15.52 -12.39 11.11
CA GLN A 182 -16.75 -12.05 10.40
C GLN A 182 -17.58 -11.00 11.15
N ARG A 183 -17.69 -11.11 12.48
CA ARG A 183 -18.36 -10.09 13.31
C ARG A 183 -17.62 -8.75 13.28
N HIS A 184 -16.29 -8.76 13.41
CA HIS A 184 -15.48 -7.54 13.33
C HIS A 184 -15.64 -6.84 11.97
N PHE A 185 -15.68 -7.60 10.88
CA PHE A 185 -15.93 -7.03 9.56
C PHE A 185 -17.27 -6.29 9.51
N ALA A 186 -18.36 -6.95 9.98
CA ALA A 186 -19.70 -6.37 9.98
C ALA A 186 -19.80 -5.13 10.89
N ASP A 187 -19.11 -5.15 12.03
CA ASP A 187 -19.06 -4.01 12.95
C ASP A 187 -18.29 -2.82 12.34
N TYR A 188 -17.14 -3.06 11.73
CA TYR A 188 -16.36 -2.00 11.07
C TYR A 188 -17.08 -1.42 9.86
N GLU A 189 -17.76 -2.24 9.07
CA GLU A 189 -18.58 -1.76 7.95
C GLU A 189 -19.70 -0.83 8.45
N ARG A 190 -20.40 -1.20 9.53
CA ARG A 190 -21.45 -0.38 10.14
C ARG A 190 -20.90 0.95 10.69
N GLU A 191 -19.74 0.93 11.35
CA GLU A 191 -19.07 2.15 11.82
C GLU A 191 -18.62 3.06 10.67
N CYS A 192 -18.12 2.47 9.58
CA CYS A 192 -17.82 3.22 8.35
C CYS A 192 -19.06 3.96 7.83
N GLU A 193 -20.20 3.26 7.74
CA GLU A 193 -21.48 3.83 7.32
C GLU A 193 -21.93 4.98 8.24
N SER A 194 -21.79 4.81 9.55
CA SER A 194 -22.09 5.85 10.52
C SER A 194 -21.22 7.08 10.33
N CYS A 195 -19.92 6.91 10.13
CA CYS A 195 -19.00 8.01 9.83
C CYS A 195 -19.38 8.75 8.55
N LEU A 196 -19.70 8.02 7.49
CA LEU A 196 -20.12 8.59 6.21
C LEU A 196 -21.41 9.41 6.34
N ALA A 197 -22.40 8.93 7.12
CA ALA A 197 -23.63 9.67 7.39
C ALA A 197 -23.40 11.03 8.07
N HIS A 198 -22.26 11.18 8.78
CA HIS A 198 -21.84 12.42 9.41
C HIS A 198 -20.78 13.19 8.59
N GLY A 199 -20.48 12.75 7.38
CA GLY A 199 -19.48 13.38 6.52
C GLY A 199 -18.04 13.22 7.03
N LEU A 200 -17.72 12.22 7.86
CA LEU A 200 -16.41 12.04 8.48
C LEU A 200 -15.52 11.14 7.59
N VAL A 201 -14.79 11.75 6.66
CA VAL A 201 -13.96 11.02 5.66
C VAL A 201 -12.85 10.21 6.30
N MET A 202 -12.01 10.81 7.14
CA MET A 202 -10.82 10.14 7.70
C MET A 202 -11.18 8.96 8.62
N PRO A 203 -12.09 9.09 9.59
CA PRO A 203 -12.54 7.95 10.38
C PRO A 203 -13.24 6.87 9.54
N ALA A 204 -14.04 7.25 8.53
CA ALA A 204 -14.67 6.28 7.63
C ALA A 204 -13.61 5.47 6.88
N TYR A 205 -12.57 6.13 6.38
CA TYR A 205 -11.48 5.46 5.68
C TYR A 205 -10.68 4.51 6.58
N ASP A 206 -10.46 4.86 7.84
CA ASP A 206 -9.83 3.96 8.81
C ASP A 206 -10.63 2.65 8.98
N PHE A 207 -11.97 2.73 8.98
CA PHE A 207 -12.82 1.53 8.98
C PHE A 207 -12.77 0.75 7.66
N VAL A 208 -12.59 1.41 6.49
CA VAL A 208 -12.31 0.71 5.21
C VAL A 208 -11.04 -0.13 5.34
N LEU A 209 -9.97 0.44 5.90
CA LEU A 209 -8.70 -0.26 6.11
C LEU A 209 -8.86 -1.46 7.05
N LYS A 210 -9.63 -1.31 8.13
CA LYS A 210 -9.94 -2.40 9.06
C LYS A 210 -10.74 -3.51 8.39
N CYS A 211 -11.75 -3.17 7.58
CA CYS A 211 -12.51 -4.15 6.78
C CYS A 211 -11.59 -4.89 5.80
N SER A 212 -10.71 -4.17 5.08
CA SER A 212 -9.75 -4.77 4.17
C SER A 212 -8.80 -5.73 4.89
N HIS A 213 -8.29 -5.35 6.06
CA HIS A 213 -7.40 -6.21 6.85
C HIS A 213 -8.10 -7.47 7.33
N VAL A 214 -9.31 -7.36 7.88
CA VAL A 214 -10.10 -8.51 8.34
C VAL A 214 -10.45 -9.44 7.17
N PHE A 215 -10.78 -8.89 6.01
CA PHE A 215 -10.97 -9.68 4.79
C PHE A 215 -9.71 -10.48 4.43
N ASN A 216 -8.53 -9.85 4.44
CA ASN A 216 -7.27 -10.54 4.17
C ASN A 216 -6.95 -11.63 5.21
N MET A 217 -7.34 -11.44 6.46
CA MET A 217 -7.23 -12.47 7.50
C MET A 217 -8.17 -13.65 7.25
N LEU A 218 -9.43 -13.40 6.87
CA LEU A 218 -10.39 -14.45 6.51
C LEU A 218 -9.92 -15.26 5.30
N ASP A 219 -9.34 -14.58 4.29
CA ASP A 219 -8.76 -15.21 3.11
C ASP A 219 -7.55 -16.08 3.47
N ALA A 220 -6.61 -15.56 4.26
CA ALA A 220 -5.45 -16.30 4.75
C ALA A 220 -5.85 -17.52 5.59
N ARG A 221 -6.86 -17.38 6.46
CA ARG A 221 -7.41 -18.47 7.30
C ARG A 221 -8.10 -19.56 6.48
N GLY A 222 -8.37 -19.32 5.18
CA GLY A 222 -9.17 -20.22 4.33
C GLY A 222 -10.62 -20.34 4.82
N ALA A 223 -11.13 -19.33 5.51
CA ALA A 223 -12.44 -19.33 6.14
C ALA A 223 -13.58 -18.86 5.23
N ILE A 224 -13.26 -18.46 4.00
CA ILE A 224 -14.21 -17.97 3.00
C ILE A 224 -14.03 -18.70 1.67
N SER A 225 -15.14 -19.02 1.02
CA SER A 225 -15.16 -19.61 -0.32
C SER A 225 -14.79 -18.56 -1.39
N VAL A 226 -14.50 -19.00 -2.62
CA VAL A 226 -14.24 -18.10 -3.76
C VAL A 226 -15.39 -17.12 -3.98
N THR A 227 -16.63 -17.57 -3.85
CA THR A 227 -17.83 -16.72 -4.01
C THR A 227 -17.93 -15.70 -2.89
N GLU A 228 -17.69 -16.09 -1.64
CA GLU A 228 -17.68 -15.17 -0.50
C GLU A 228 -16.55 -14.16 -0.61
N ARG A 229 -15.37 -14.57 -1.08
CA ARG A 229 -14.23 -13.69 -1.36
C ARG A 229 -14.63 -12.55 -2.30
N THR A 230 -15.32 -12.86 -3.40
CA THR A 230 -15.84 -11.85 -4.33
C THR A 230 -16.82 -10.90 -3.63
N GLY A 231 -17.69 -11.43 -2.76
CA GLY A 231 -18.63 -10.65 -1.96
C GLY A 231 -17.93 -9.67 -1.01
N TYR A 232 -16.89 -10.13 -0.29
CA TYR A 232 -16.10 -9.27 0.61
C TYR A 232 -15.36 -8.17 -0.16
N ILE A 233 -14.74 -8.49 -1.30
CA ILE A 233 -14.09 -7.50 -2.18
C ILE A 233 -15.09 -6.42 -2.60
N ALA A 234 -16.29 -6.82 -3.03
CA ALA A 234 -17.32 -5.87 -3.45
C ALA A 234 -17.78 -4.95 -2.30
N ARG A 235 -17.91 -5.49 -1.06
CA ARG A 235 -18.27 -4.72 0.13
C ARG A 235 -17.20 -3.68 0.48
N VAL A 236 -15.92 -4.08 0.53
CA VAL A 236 -14.81 -3.15 0.81
C VAL A 236 -14.74 -2.08 -0.27
N ARG A 237 -14.83 -2.46 -1.55
CA ARG A 237 -14.84 -1.52 -2.67
C ARG A 237 -15.99 -0.50 -2.56
N ASN A 238 -17.18 -0.96 -2.18
CA ASN A 238 -18.33 -0.09 -2.04
C ASN A 238 -18.12 0.99 -0.96
N ILE A 239 -17.65 0.61 0.23
CA ILE A 239 -17.39 1.60 1.29
C ILE A 239 -16.19 2.51 0.95
N ALA A 240 -15.14 2.00 0.29
CA ALA A 240 -14.02 2.80 -0.20
C ALA A 240 -14.48 3.86 -1.21
N ARG A 241 -15.33 3.46 -2.18
CA ARG A 241 -15.93 4.37 -3.15
C ARG A 241 -16.75 5.46 -2.48
N ARG A 242 -17.60 5.11 -1.52
CA ARG A 242 -18.42 6.08 -0.79
C ARG A 242 -17.59 7.07 0.03
N VAL A 243 -16.45 6.62 0.59
CA VAL A 243 -15.49 7.52 1.22
C VAL A 243 -14.93 8.52 0.20
N ALA A 244 -14.55 8.05 -0.99
CA ALA A 244 -14.08 8.91 -2.07
C ALA A 244 -15.17 9.90 -2.54
N GLU A 245 -16.42 9.45 -2.69
CA GLU A 245 -17.58 10.32 -3.05
C GLU A 245 -17.76 11.46 -2.04
N VAL A 246 -17.76 11.17 -0.73
CA VAL A 246 -17.88 12.19 0.32
C VAL A 246 -16.68 13.13 0.32
N HIS A 247 -15.47 12.62 0.08
CA HIS A 247 -14.27 13.45 -0.02
C HIS A 247 -14.35 14.41 -1.21
N MET A 248 -14.70 13.90 -2.40
CA MET A 248 -14.83 14.70 -3.62
C MET A 248 -15.93 15.77 -3.49
N ALA A 249 -17.06 15.44 -2.86
CA ALA A 249 -18.12 16.43 -2.58
C ALA A 249 -17.60 17.58 -1.71
N LYS A 250 -16.81 17.29 -0.67
CA LYS A 250 -16.19 18.32 0.19
C LYS A 250 -15.17 19.17 -0.56
N LEU A 251 -14.41 18.60 -1.48
CA LEU A 251 -13.49 19.38 -2.32
C LEU A 251 -14.28 20.36 -3.20
N ALA A 252 -15.36 19.90 -3.84
CA ALA A 252 -16.21 20.76 -4.67
C ALA A 252 -16.88 21.89 -3.87
N GLU A 253 -17.30 21.63 -2.62
CA GLU A 253 -17.84 22.66 -1.72
C GLU A 253 -16.78 23.72 -1.36
N ARG A 254 -15.54 23.32 -1.12
CA ARG A 254 -14.42 24.24 -0.85
C ARG A 254 -14.09 25.11 -2.05
N GLU A 255 -14.02 24.54 -3.24
CA GLU A 255 -13.80 25.30 -4.48
C GLU A 255 -14.87 26.35 -4.70
N GLN A 256 -16.16 26.00 -4.50
CA GLN A 256 -17.28 26.94 -4.61
C GLN A 256 -17.23 28.05 -3.55
N ALA A 257 -16.71 27.76 -2.36
CA ALA A 257 -16.54 28.76 -1.29
C ALA A 257 -15.32 29.67 -1.52
N GLY A 258 -14.50 29.42 -2.55
CA GLY A 258 -13.29 30.19 -2.84
C GLY A 258 -12.12 29.89 -1.88
N ASP A 259 -12.22 28.80 -1.14
CA ASP A 259 -11.23 28.35 -0.16
C ASP A 259 -10.20 27.42 -0.84
N SER A 260 -9.41 27.99 -1.75
CA SER A 260 -8.30 27.24 -2.35
C SER A 260 -7.24 26.93 -1.28
N PRO A 261 -6.64 25.72 -1.29
CA PRO A 261 -5.54 25.43 -0.38
C PRO A 261 -4.43 26.47 -0.63
N ALA A 262 -3.90 27.04 0.45
CA ALA A 262 -2.74 27.93 0.35
C ALA A 262 -1.65 27.18 -0.43
N GLY A 263 -1.32 27.69 -1.62
CA GLY A 263 -0.26 27.12 -2.44
C GLY A 263 0.98 26.98 -1.59
N GLY A 264 1.54 25.77 -1.54
CA GLY A 264 2.85 25.59 -0.95
C GLY A 264 3.81 26.55 -1.65
N GLU A 265 4.44 27.42 -0.90
CA GLU A 265 5.56 28.21 -1.42
C GLU A 265 6.57 27.21 -1.99
N GLU A 266 7.00 27.50 -3.22
CA GLU A 266 8.10 26.77 -3.85
C GLU A 266 9.31 26.76 -2.89
N VAL A 267 9.68 25.58 -2.43
CA VAL A 267 10.90 25.36 -1.64
C VAL A 267 11.90 24.64 -2.53
#